data_9872841813c8223c9902f9d2f2066df7
#
_entry.id   9872841813c8223c9902f9d2f2066df7
#
_cell.length_a   1.000
_cell.length_b   1.000
_cell.length_c   1.000
_cell.angle_alpha   90.00
_cell.angle_beta   90.00
_cell.angle_gamma   90.00
#
_symmetry.space_group_name_H-M   'P 1'
#
loop_
_entity.id
_entity.type
_entity.pdbx_description
1 polymer ?
#
loop_
_entity_poly.entity_id
_entity_poly.type
_entity_poly.pdbx_seq_one_letter_code
_entity_poly.pdbx_strand_id
1 'polypeptide(L)'
;ADFALVDEALNKLGISHFADRIYMLMSGGEKQLINLARILVQQPQLILFDEPTSALDYGNVFKTLSLIKELSLQGFTIIMTTHNPDHPMLLHSALPHSRVTILNEHGKLQTGTAPEIITEANLKALYQTDLRLVDVPALQRQICAITHL
;
A
#
# COMPACT_ATOMS: atom_id res chain seq x y z
N ALA A 1 2.47 21.02 21.59
CA ALA A 1 2.88 20.29 20.37
C ALA A 1 4.27 20.79 19.98
N ASP A 2 5.17 19.89 19.68
CA ASP A 2 6.48 20.25 19.14
C ASP A 2 6.28 20.60 17.65
N PHE A 3 6.28 21.90 17.34
CA PHE A 3 6.07 22.37 15.97
C PHE A 3 7.15 21.85 15.01
N ALA A 4 8.36 21.60 15.47
CA ALA A 4 9.42 21.05 14.66
C ALA A 4 9.08 19.64 14.16
N LEU A 5 8.47 18.78 14.98
CA LEU A 5 8.01 17.44 14.57
C LEU A 5 6.85 17.53 13.57
N VAL A 6 5.98 18.54 13.71
CA VAL A 6 4.90 18.75 12.73
C VAL A 6 5.46 19.15 11.38
N ASP A 7 6.38 20.12 11.36
CA ASP A 7 7.04 20.58 10.13
C ASP A 7 7.82 19.44 9.45
N GLU A 8 8.52 18.64 10.25
CA GLU A 8 9.24 17.44 9.73
C GLU A 8 8.25 16.44 9.09
N ALA A 9 7.13 16.14 9.74
CA ALA A 9 6.14 15.21 9.22
C ALA A 9 5.50 15.72 7.93
N LEU A 10 5.14 17.01 7.86
CA LEU A 10 4.60 17.62 6.65
C LEU A 10 5.61 17.62 5.49
N ASN A 11 6.88 17.88 5.79
CA ASN A 11 7.96 17.83 4.80
C ASN A 11 8.17 16.41 4.25
N LYS A 12 8.20 15.39 5.12
CA LYS A 12 8.34 13.98 4.71
C LYS A 12 7.25 13.55 3.74
N LEU A 13 6.05 14.11 3.88
CA LEU A 13 4.91 13.82 2.99
C LEU A 13 4.80 14.78 1.79
N GLY A 14 5.69 15.78 1.69
CA GLY A 14 5.64 16.80 0.63
C GLY A 14 4.42 17.72 0.69
N ILE A 15 3.84 17.90 1.87
CA ILE A 15 2.59 18.64 2.11
C ILE A 15 2.75 19.84 3.02
N SER A 16 3.93 20.43 3.12
CA SER A 16 4.19 21.60 3.97
C SER A 16 3.28 22.80 3.65
N HIS A 17 2.80 22.89 2.39
CA HIS A 17 1.82 23.89 1.96
C HIS A 17 0.43 23.71 2.60
N PHE A 18 0.19 22.65 3.37
CA PHE A 18 -1.05 22.45 4.11
C PHE A 18 -0.99 22.99 5.55
N ALA A 19 0.17 23.45 6.02
CA ALA A 19 0.38 23.85 7.42
C ALA A 19 -0.68 24.86 7.93
N ASP A 20 -1.03 25.84 7.10
CA ASP A 20 -1.98 26.90 7.46
C ASP A 20 -3.40 26.65 6.92
N ARG A 21 -3.67 25.48 6.33
CA ARG A 21 -4.98 25.20 5.75
C ARG A 21 -5.97 24.67 6.77
N ILE A 22 -7.22 25.11 6.62
CA ILE A 22 -8.32 24.65 7.47
C ILE A 22 -8.70 23.22 7.09
N TYR A 23 -8.49 22.27 8.01
CA TYR A 23 -8.75 20.83 7.81
C TYR A 23 -10.17 20.53 7.29
N MET A 24 -11.19 21.26 7.78
CA MET A 24 -12.59 21.02 7.37
C MET A 24 -12.84 21.30 5.89
N LEU A 25 -12.05 22.20 5.29
CA LEU A 25 -12.16 22.59 3.87
C LEU A 25 -11.31 21.71 2.92
N MET A 26 -10.58 20.75 3.47
CA MET A 26 -9.74 19.83 2.69
C MET A 26 -10.56 18.73 2.03
N SER A 27 -10.12 18.30 0.85
CA SER A 27 -10.64 17.11 0.18
C SER A 27 -10.34 15.83 0.97
N GLY A 28 -11.01 14.72 0.63
CA GLY A 28 -10.78 13.43 1.29
C GLY A 28 -9.33 12.97 1.22
N GLY A 29 -8.68 13.08 0.05
CA GLY A 29 -7.27 12.73 -0.12
C GLY A 29 -6.31 13.63 0.67
N GLU A 30 -6.56 14.94 0.71
CA GLU A 30 -5.78 15.87 1.53
C GLU A 30 -5.91 15.54 3.03
N LYS A 31 -7.12 15.21 3.48
CA LYS A 31 -7.38 14.76 4.86
C LYS A 31 -6.63 13.48 5.20
N GLN A 32 -6.54 12.52 4.27
CA GLN A 32 -5.73 11.30 4.46
C GLN A 32 -4.26 11.63 4.69
N LEU A 33 -3.67 12.53 3.89
CA LEU A 33 -2.28 12.97 4.04
C LEU A 33 -2.06 13.66 5.38
N ILE A 34 -2.97 14.53 5.82
CA ILE A 34 -2.89 15.17 7.14
C ILE A 34 -3.01 14.15 8.28
N ASN A 35 -3.91 13.17 8.16
CA ASN A 35 -4.01 12.11 9.17
C ASN A 35 -2.72 11.29 9.26
N LEU A 36 -2.07 11.03 8.13
CA LEU A 36 -0.78 10.37 8.12
C LEU A 36 0.31 11.25 8.75
N ALA A 37 0.35 12.55 8.46
CA ALA A 37 1.27 13.47 9.15
C ALA A 37 1.09 13.41 10.67
N ARG A 38 -0.15 13.37 11.17
CA ARG A 38 -0.44 13.20 12.61
C ARG A 38 0.11 11.90 13.19
N ILE A 39 0.12 10.79 12.40
CA ILE A 39 0.73 9.53 12.80
C ILE A 39 2.25 9.68 12.84
N LEU A 40 2.87 10.31 11.84
CA LEU A 40 4.32 10.48 11.76
C LEU A 40 4.87 11.38 12.89
N VAL A 41 4.12 12.37 13.34
CA VAL A 41 4.49 13.21 14.52
C VAL A 41 4.67 12.35 15.78
N GLN A 42 4.01 11.20 15.87
CA GLN A 42 4.17 10.26 16.99
C GLN A 42 5.46 9.44 16.91
N GLN A 43 6.24 9.59 15.83
CA GLN A 43 7.48 8.84 15.55
C GLN A 43 7.29 7.32 15.68
N PRO A 44 6.32 6.71 14.98
CA PRO A 44 6.01 5.30 15.12
C PRO A 44 7.17 4.44 14.62
N GLN A 45 7.44 3.32 15.29
CA GLN A 45 8.34 2.28 14.78
C GLN A 45 7.66 1.39 13.74
N LEU A 46 6.35 1.27 13.81
CA LEU A 46 5.52 0.44 12.95
C LEU A 46 4.25 1.19 12.55
N ILE A 47 3.92 1.17 11.26
CA ILE A 47 2.68 1.71 10.72
C ILE A 47 1.85 0.54 10.18
N LEU A 48 0.59 0.46 10.62
CA LEU A 48 -0.37 -0.52 10.15
C LEU A 48 -1.38 0.16 9.23
N PHE A 49 -1.50 -0.34 8.01
CA PHE A 49 -2.52 0.08 7.05
C PHE A 49 -3.51 -1.07 6.84
N ASP A 50 -4.76 -0.85 7.19
CA ASP A 50 -5.83 -1.80 6.93
C ASP A 50 -6.62 -1.37 5.70
N GLU A 51 -6.48 -2.15 4.60
CA GLU A 51 -7.13 -1.90 3.31
C GLU A 51 -7.04 -0.44 2.83
N PRO A 52 -5.84 0.18 2.79
CA PRO A 52 -5.71 1.64 2.57
C PRO A 52 -6.14 2.11 1.19
N THR A 53 -6.42 1.18 0.29
CA THR A 53 -6.82 1.46 -1.10
C THR A 53 -8.28 1.09 -1.38
N SER A 54 -9.00 0.56 -0.38
CA SER A 54 -10.41 0.22 -0.55
C SER A 54 -11.24 1.47 -0.89
N ALA A 55 -12.14 1.34 -1.85
CA ALA A 55 -13.03 2.42 -2.32
C ALA A 55 -12.31 3.66 -2.93
N LEU A 56 -11.04 3.54 -3.32
CA LEU A 56 -10.30 4.58 -4.02
C LEU A 56 -10.35 4.39 -5.54
N ASP A 57 -10.36 5.50 -6.28
CA ASP A 57 -10.10 5.48 -7.71
C ASP A 57 -8.61 5.18 -8.01
N TYR A 58 -8.30 4.82 -9.26
CA TYR A 58 -6.94 4.46 -9.67
C TYR A 58 -5.89 5.53 -9.36
N GLY A 59 -6.23 6.82 -9.49
CA GLY A 59 -5.31 7.93 -9.19
C GLY A 59 -4.96 7.98 -7.70
N ASN A 60 -5.94 7.77 -6.83
CA ASN A 60 -5.74 7.76 -5.39
C ASN A 60 -5.09 6.46 -4.91
N VAL A 61 -5.40 5.31 -5.52
CA VAL A 61 -4.65 4.05 -5.30
C VAL A 61 -3.16 4.26 -5.59
N PHE A 62 -2.82 4.84 -6.75
CA PHE A 62 -1.43 5.12 -7.11
C PHE A 62 -0.73 6.01 -6.07
N LYS A 63 -1.38 7.10 -5.65
CA LYS A 63 -0.83 8.01 -4.63
C LYS A 63 -0.60 7.30 -3.30
N THR A 64 -1.54 6.48 -2.86
CA THR A 64 -1.45 5.73 -1.60
C THR A 64 -0.32 4.71 -1.63
N LEU A 65 -0.20 3.91 -2.69
CA LEU A 65 0.90 2.95 -2.83
C LEU A 65 2.25 3.65 -2.98
N SER A 66 2.32 4.77 -3.70
CA SER A 66 3.54 5.59 -3.81
C SER A 66 3.97 6.12 -2.45
N LEU A 67 3.03 6.58 -1.64
CA LEU A 67 3.30 7.05 -0.28
C LEU A 67 3.82 5.92 0.62
N ILE A 68 3.21 4.73 0.58
CA ILE A 68 3.66 3.55 1.33
C ILE A 68 5.10 3.19 0.92
N LYS A 69 5.39 3.22 -0.37
CA LYS A 69 6.75 3.00 -0.90
C LYS A 69 7.73 4.04 -0.31
N GLU A 70 7.42 5.32 -0.39
CA GLU A 70 8.30 6.40 0.09
C GLU A 70 8.55 6.28 1.61
N LEU A 71 7.54 6.01 2.41
CA LEU A 71 7.69 5.78 3.85
C LEU A 71 8.58 4.57 4.16
N SER A 72 8.43 3.47 3.40
CA SER A 72 9.28 2.30 3.54
C SER A 72 10.74 2.62 3.21
N LEU A 73 10.99 3.39 2.14
CA LEU A 73 12.34 3.84 1.76
C LEU A 73 12.96 4.80 2.79
N GLN A 74 12.14 5.53 3.53
CA GLN A 74 12.57 6.37 4.65
C GLN A 74 12.86 5.58 5.94
N GLY A 75 12.69 4.24 5.91
CA GLY A 75 13.02 3.35 7.04
C GLY A 75 11.85 3.03 7.97
N PHE A 76 10.62 3.45 7.67
CA PHE A 76 9.47 3.02 8.46
C PHE A 76 9.16 1.54 8.22
N THR A 77 8.88 0.81 9.30
CA THR A 77 8.32 -0.54 9.19
C THR A 77 6.84 -0.43 8.89
N ILE A 78 6.39 -1.09 7.80
CA ILE A 78 4.99 -1.01 7.35
C ILE A 78 4.41 -2.41 7.22
N ILE A 79 3.22 -2.61 7.75
CA ILE A 79 2.36 -3.76 7.47
C ILE A 79 1.09 -3.23 6.83
N MET A 80 0.71 -3.79 5.69
CA MET A 80 -0.50 -3.41 4.96
C MET A 80 -1.33 -4.64 4.66
N THR A 81 -2.64 -4.58 4.92
CA THR A 81 -3.60 -5.56 4.36
C THR A 81 -4.12 -5.07 3.02
N THR A 82 -4.41 -5.99 2.12
CA THR A 82 -5.06 -5.71 0.84
C THR A 82 -5.70 -6.98 0.29
N HIS A 83 -6.82 -6.83 -0.39
CA HIS A 83 -7.44 -7.92 -1.17
C HIS A 83 -7.07 -7.86 -2.67
N ASN A 84 -6.29 -6.86 -3.10
CA ASN A 84 -5.87 -6.74 -4.50
C ASN A 84 -4.48 -7.36 -4.71
N PRO A 85 -4.36 -8.47 -5.48
CA PRO A 85 -3.10 -9.18 -5.69
C PRO A 85 -2.08 -8.39 -6.51
N ASP A 86 -2.49 -7.35 -7.24
CA ASP A 86 -1.57 -6.50 -8.00
C ASP A 86 -0.77 -5.53 -7.13
N HIS A 87 -1.28 -5.17 -5.94
CA HIS A 87 -0.58 -4.24 -5.05
C HIS A 87 0.79 -4.75 -4.58
N PRO A 88 0.92 -5.99 -4.07
CA PRO A 88 2.24 -6.51 -3.69
C PRO A 88 3.19 -6.63 -4.89
N MET A 89 2.70 -6.94 -6.09
CA MET A 89 3.52 -6.98 -7.30
C MET A 89 4.03 -5.58 -7.70
N LEU A 90 3.18 -4.56 -7.59
CA LEU A 90 3.56 -3.15 -7.80
C LEU A 90 4.62 -2.69 -6.80
N LEU A 91 4.40 -2.97 -5.53
CA LEU A 91 5.34 -2.57 -4.46
C LEU A 91 6.66 -3.33 -4.56
N HIS A 92 6.65 -4.61 -4.93
CA HIS A 92 7.86 -5.43 -5.05
C HIS A 92 8.87 -4.87 -6.07
N SER A 93 8.39 -4.28 -7.17
CA SER A 93 9.26 -3.67 -8.17
C SER A 93 10.14 -2.56 -7.58
N ALA A 94 9.65 -1.83 -6.59
CA ALA A 94 10.39 -0.76 -5.91
C ALA A 94 10.98 -1.19 -4.55
N LEU A 95 10.42 -2.23 -3.93
CA LEU A 95 10.77 -2.75 -2.61
C LEU A 95 11.02 -4.26 -2.71
N PRO A 96 12.12 -4.72 -3.34
CA PRO A 96 12.35 -6.15 -3.62
C PRO A 96 12.48 -7.02 -2.36
N HIS A 97 12.78 -6.42 -1.21
CA HIS A 97 12.83 -7.13 0.07
C HIS A 97 11.50 -7.18 0.81
N SER A 98 10.44 -6.58 0.24
CA SER A 98 9.10 -6.66 0.84
C SER A 98 8.61 -8.12 0.89
N ARG A 99 7.86 -8.44 1.93
CA ARG A 99 7.30 -9.78 2.15
C ARG A 99 5.80 -9.74 2.00
N VAL A 100 5.27 -10.77 1.38
CA VAL A 100 3.83 -11.00 1.22
C VAL A 100 3.45 -12.19 2.08
N THR A 101 2.34 -12.08 2.78
CA THR A 101 1.78 -13.18 3.56
C THR A 101 0.33 -13.38 3.14
N ILE A 102 -0.03 -14.60 2.79
CA ILE A 102 -1.42 -15.00 2.58
C ILE A 102 -1.88 -15.91 3.72
N LEU A 103 -3.14 -15.75 4.10
CA LEU A 103 -3.83 -16.61 5.04
C LEU A 103 -4.78 -17.50 4.24
N ASN A 104 -4.54 -18.81 4.24
CA ASN A 104 -5.41 -19.74 3.52
C ASN A 104 -6.67 -20.09 4.34
N GLU A 105 -7.61 -20.79 3.71
CA GLU A 105 -8.88 -21.22 4.32
C GLU A 105 -8.71 -22.10 5.58
N HIS A 106 -7.54 -22.76 5.73
CA HIS A 106 -7.21 -23.59 6.90
C HIS A 106 -6.49 -22.80 8.02
N GLY A 107 -6.41 -21.47 7.92
CA GLY A 107 -5.73 -20.64 8.91
C GLY A 107 -4.20 -20.72 8.87
N LYS A 108 -3.60 -21.30 7.81
CA LYS A 108 -2.14 -21.35 7.66
C LYS A 108 -1.64 -20.10 6.94
N LEU A 109 -0.57 -19.54 7.47
CA LEU A 109 0.15 -18.44 6.86
C LEU A 109 1.23 -18.97 5.91
N GLN A 110 1.29 -18.41 4.71
CA GLN A 110 2.38 -18.63 3.77
C GLN A 110 3.03 -17.27 3.46
N THR A 111 4.33 -17.18 3.68
CA THR A 111 5.09 -15.91 3.56
C THR A 111 6.26 -16.08 2.60
N GLY A 112 6.43 -15.11 1.71
CA GLY A 112 7.52 -15.07 0.73
C GLY A 112 7.63 -13.69 0.09
N THR A 113 8.42 -13.58 -0.97
CA THR A 113 8.40 -12.41 -1.86
C THR A 113 7.11 -12.40 -2.69
N ALA A 114 6.78 -11.26 -3.30
CA ALA A 114 5.56 -11.18 -4.10
C ALA A 114 5.54 -12.22 -5.25
N PRO A 115 6.62 -12.43 -6.04
CA PRO A 115 6.62 -13.48 -7.07
C PRO A 115 6.48 -14.91 -6.54
N GLU A 116 6.96 -15.18 -5.31
CA GLU A 116 6.84 -16.51 -4.70
C GLU A 116 5.42 -16.81 -4.20
N ILE A 117 4.72 -15.79 -3.74
CA ILE A 117 3.41 -15.93 -3.09
C ILE A 117 2.25 -15.65 -4.06
N ILE A 118 2.37 -14.64 -4.91
CA ILE A 118 1.35 -14.28 -5.90
C ILE A 118 1.50 -15.20 -7.11
N THR A 119 0.97 -16.40 -6.99
CA THR A 119 0.94 -17.43 -8.03
C THR A 119 -0.51 -17.76 -8.39
N GLU A 120 -0.76 -18.23 -9.62
CA GLU A 120 -2.12 -18.66 -10.02
C GLU A 120 -2.70 -19.69 -9.05
N ALA A 121 -1.89 -20.64 -8.60
CA ALA A 121 -2.33 -21.69 -7.68
C ALA A 121 -2.79 -21.10 -6.34
N ASN A 122 -1.99 -20.21 -5.75
CA ASN A 122 -2.34 -19.56 -4.48
C ASN A 122 -3.55 -18.65 -4.62
N LEU A 123 -3.63 -17.87 -5.72
CA LEU A 123 -4.75 -16.95 -5.95
C LEU A 123 -6.05 -17.70 -6.21
N LYS A 124 -6.03 -18.80 -7.01
CA LYS A 124 -7.20 -19.64 -7.22
C LYS A 124 -7.70 -20.28 -5.93
N ALA A 125 -6.79 -20.76 -5.09
CA ALA A 125 -7.15 -21.31 -3.77
C ALA A 125 -7.72 -20.22 -2.85
N LEU A 126 -7.14 -19.01 -2.85
CA LEU A 126 -7.55 -17.92 -1.97
C LEU A 126 -8.92 -17.33 -2.36
N TYR A 127 -9.13 -17.08 -3.66
CA TYR A 127 -10.34 -16.41 -4.16
C TYR A 127 -11.42 -17.37 -4.67
N GLN A 128 -11.11 -18.67 -4.75
CA GLN A 128 -12.01 -19.72 -5.29
C GLN A 128 -12.59 -19.36 -6.67
N THR A 129 -11.76 -18.72 -7.50
CA THR A 129 -12.15 -18.19 -8.81
C THR A 129 -11.04 -18.51 -9.82
N ASP A 130 -11.42 -18.72 -11.07
CA ASP A 130 -10.43 -18.97 -12.12
C ASP A 130 -9.74 -17.65 -12.52
N LEU A 131 -8.52 -17.52 -12.07
CA LEU A 131 -7.66 -16.37 -12.27
C LEU A 131 -6.42 -16.76 -13.07
N ARG A 132 -5.89 -15.81 -13.84
CA ARG A 132 -4.62 -15.92 -14.55
C ARG A 132 -3.68 -14.79 -14.19
N LEU A 133 -2.40 -15.10 -14.13
CA LEU A 133 -1.34 -14.10 -14.13
C LEU A 133 -0.88 -13.88 -15.57
N VAL A 134 -1.10 -12.67 -16.07
CA VAL A 134 -0.79 -12.32 -17.47
C VAL A 134 0.45 -11.44 -17.46
N ASP A 135 1.47 -11.85 -18.22
CA ASP A 135 2.65 -11.02 -18.43
C ASP A 135 2.30 -9.81 -19.29
N VAL A 136 2.64 -8.63 -18.80
CA VAL A 136 2.49 -7.36 -19.53
C VAL A 136 3.88 -6.78 -19.78
N PRO A 137 4.50 -7.07 -20.94
CA PRO A 137 5.89 -6.67 -21.23
C PRO A 137 6.11 -5.16 -21.11
N ALA A 138 5.13 -4.35 -21.53
CA ALA A 138 5.21 -2.89 -21.42
C ALA A 138 5.28 -2.38 -19.98
N LEU A 139 4.83 -3.16 -18.99
CA LEU A 139 4.86 -2.84 -17.56
C LEU A 139 5.96 -3.59 -16.82
N GLN A 140 6.65 -4.52 -17.50
CA GLN A 140 7.69 -5.40 -16.94
C GLN A 140 7.21 -6.17 -15.68
N ARG A 141 5.93 -6.54 -15.65
CA ARG A 141 5.31 -7.27 -14.54
C ARG A 141 4.09 -8.06 -14.98
N GLN A 142 3.68 -8.99 -14.14
CA GLN A 142 2.40 -9.71 -14.28
C GLN A 142 1.27 -8.89 -13.65
N ILE A 143 0.07 -9.09 -14.16
CA ILE A 143 -1.19 -8.60 -13.60
C ILE A 143 -2.14 -9.78 -13.38
N CYS A 144 -3.00 -9.68 -12.37
CA CYS A 144 -4.03 -10.66 -12.12
C CYS A 144 -5.29 -10.35 -12.93
N ALA A 145 -5.78 -11.33 -13.69
CA ALA A 145 -6.97 -11.20 -14.53
C ALA A 145 -7.97 -12.31 -14.24
N ILE A 146 -9.27 -11.96 -14.17
CA ILE A 146 -10.37 -12.94 -14.16
C ILE A 146 -10.59 -13.40 -15.61
N THR A 147 -10.69 -14.72 -15.82
CA THR A 147 -10.77 -15.27 -17.19
C THR A 147 -12.18 -15.35 -17.73
N HIS A 148 -13.17 -15.58 -16.86
CA HIS A 148 -14.59 -15.71 -17.23
C HIS A 148 -15.49 -15.14 -16.13
N LEU A 149 -16.68 -14.70 -16.53
CA LEU A 149 -17.78 -14.36 -15.64
C LEU A 149 -18.75 -15.51 -15.52
#